data_c3663f79340083d6687add60a3e448f6
#
_entry.id   c3663f79340083d6687add60a3e448f6
#
_cell.length_a   1.000
_cell.length_b   1.000
_cell.length_c   1.000
_cell.angle_alpha   90.00
_cell.angle_beta   90.00
_cell.angle_gamma   90.00
#
_symmetry.space_group_name_H-M   'P 1'
#
loop_
_entity.id
_entity.type
_entity.pdbx_description
1 polymer ?
#
loop_
_entity_poly.entity_id
_entity_poly.type
_entity_poly.pdbx_seq_one_letter_code
_entity_poly.pdbx_strand_id
1 'polypeptide(L)'
;MSLEVGKKALDFLVKNSGARHNLEVDFFGGEPLMNFDVVKELVTYGRSLEEKYDKKFRFTLTTNGVLLNDDILEYANKEMSNLVLSIDGRKEIHDLMRPFRGGQGSYDVVADKFKKAADSRNQMNYYVRGTFTHNNLDFSEDVKHLARSMYLSISFARLLR
;
A
#
# COMPACT_ATOMS: atom_id res chain seq x y z
N MET A 1 -1.72 4.16 -15.42
CA MET A 1 -0.59 5.05 -15.82
C MET A 1 0.32 4.26 -16.73
N SER A 2 0.81 4.85 -17.82
CA SER A 2 1.80 4.19 -18.68
C SER A 2 3.20 4.29 -18.07
N LEU A 3 4.10 3.39 -18.46
CA LEU A 3 5.51 3.42 -18.03
C LEU A 3 6.19 4.75 -18.36
N GLU A 4 5.94 5.28 -19.58
CA GLU A 4 6.52 6.57 -20.02
C GLU A 4 6.13 7.73 -19.09
N VAL A 5 4.85 7.81 -18.74
CA VAL A 5 4.36 8.85 -17.80
C VAL A 5 4.99 8.68 -16.43
N GLY A 6 5.12 7.45 -15.94
CA GLY A 6 5.77 7.17 -14.66
C GLY A 6 7.25 7.57 -14.65
N LYS A 7 8.01 7.27 -15.71
CA LYS A 7 9.42 7.70 -15.84
C LYS A 7 9.53 9.23 -15.82
N LYS A 8 8.69 9.93 -16.59
CA LYS A 8 8.67 11.41 -16.57
C LYS A 8 8.34 11.98 -15.18
N ALA A 9 7.48 11.32 -14.42
CA ALA A 9 7.16 11.74 -13.05
C ALA A 9 8.38 11.56 -12.10
N LEU A 10 9.12 10.47 -12.22
CA LEU A 10 10.35 10.26 -11.45
C LEU A 10 11.45 11.27 -11.84
N ASP A 11 11.64 11.56 -13.14
CA ASP A 11 12.55 12.59 -13.61
C ASP A 11 12.18 13.98 -13.08
N PHE A 12 10.88 14.29 -13.09
CA PHE A 12 10.36 15.54 -12.53
C PHE A 12 10.64 15.64 -11.02
N LEU A 13 10.42 14.56 -10.27
CA LEU A 13 10.70 14.50 -8.83
C LEU A 13 12.18 14.76 -8.56
N VAL A 14 13.09 14.07 -9.26
CA VAL A 14 14.54 14.25 -9.13
C VAL A 14 14.93 15.71 -9.45
N LYS A 15 14.46 16.24 -10.58
CA LYS A 15 14.78 17.60 -11.02
C LYS A 15 14.35 18.67 -10.01
N ASN A 16 13.23 18.47 -9.32
CA ASN A 16 12.65 19.46 -8.40
C ASN A 16 12.96 19.17 -6.93
N SER A 17 13.73 18.12 -6.63
CA SER A 17 14.07 17.74 -5.25
C SER A 17 15.15 18.63 -4.60
N GLY A 18 15.87 19.42 -5.40
CA GLY A 18 16.98 20.24 -4.89
C GLY A 18 18.02 19.40 -4.13
N ALA A 19 18.40 19.83 -2.95
CA ALA A 19 19.37 19.15 -2.09
C ALA A 19 18.80 17.94 -1.31
N ARG A 20 17.52 17.61 -1.46
CA ARG A 20 16.93 16.44 -0.75
C ARG A 20 17.52 15.15 -1.29
N HIS A 21 18.18 14.39 -0.43
CA HIS A 21 18.77 13.10 -0.78
C HIS A 21 17.70 12.00 -0.82
N ASN A 22 16.80 11.95 0.17
CA ASN A 22 15.74 10.92 0.24
C ASN A 22 14.47 11.39 -0.48
N LEU A 23 13.96 10.57 -1.39
CA LEU A 23 12.75 10.82 -2.17
C LEU A 23 11.74 9.69 -1.90
N GLU A 24 10.51 10.05 -1.60
CA GLU A 24 9.44 9.08 -1.33
C GLU A 24 8.48 9.01 -2.51
N VAL A 25 8.16 7.80 -2.93
CA VAL A 25 7.23 7.51 -4.03
C VAL A 25 6.25 6.44 -3.56
N ASP A 26 4.96 6.77 -3.56
CA ASP A 26 3.89 5.83 -3.24
C ASP A 26 3.17 5.38 -4.51
N PHE A 27 3.20 4.09 -4.78
CA PHE A 27 2.36 3.46 -5.78
C PHE A 27 0.95 3.29 -5.20
N PHE A 28 0.11 4.28 -5.50
CA PHE A 28 -1.22 4.44 -4.96
C PHE A 28 -2.23 4.72 -6.07
N GLY A 29 -3.52 4.57 -5.75
CA GLY A 29 -4.63 4.91 -6.65
C GLY A 29 -5.11 3.75 -7.52
N GLY A 30 -6.41 3.52 -7.58
CA GLY A 30 -7.00 2.30 -8.12
C GLY A 30 -6.46 1.10 -7.36
N GLU A 31 -5.78 0.20 -8.08
CA GLU A 31 -5.03 -0.93 -7.49
C GLU A 31 -3.71 -1.11 -8.25
N PRO A 32 -2.55 -0.80 -7.65
CA PRO A 32 -1.26 -0.88 -8.32
C PRO A 32 -0.91 -2.28 -8.82
N LEU A 33 -1.38 -3.32 -8.13
CA LEU A 33 -1.13 -4.71 -8.51
C LEU A 33 -1.79 -5.13 -9.83
N MET A 34 -2.79 -4.38 -10.32
CA MET A 34 -3.33 -4.57 -11.67
C MET A 34 -2.36 -4.15 -12.78
N ASN A 35 -1.32 -3.40 -12.46
CA ASN A 35 -0.30 -2.94 -13.40
C ASN A 35 1.10 -3.13 -12.79
N PHE A 36 1.30 -4.28 -12.16
CA PHE A 36 2.48 -4.55 -11.33
C PHE A 36 3.78 -4.58 -12.13
N ASP A 37 3.74 -4.99 -13.40
CA ASP A 37 4.94 -4.96 -14.26
C ASP A 37 5.44 -3.53 -14.46
N VAL A 38 4.55 -2.57 -14.65
CA VAL A 38 4.93 -1.15 -14.71
C VAL A 38 5.49 -0.68 -13.36
N VAL A 39 4.94 -1.13 -12.23
CA VAL A 39 5.50 -0.81 -10.91
C VAL A 39 6.96 -1.31 -10.80
N LYS A 40 7.23 -2.56 -11.18
CA LYS A 40 8.59 -3.14 -11.17
C LYS A 40 9.55 -2.36 -12.05
N GLU A 41 9.12 -1.99 -13.25
CA GLU A 41 9.95 -1.22 -14.17
C GLU A 41 10.23 0.21 -13.66
N LEU A 42 9.27 0.86 -13.01
CA LEU A 42 9.45 2.17 -12.39
C LEU A 42 10.39 2.12 -11.19
N VAL A 43 10.32 1.07 -10.37
CA VAL A 43 11.28 0.84 -9.28
C VAL A 43 12.69 0.68 -9.84
N THR A 44 12.87 -0.17 -10.85
CA THR A 44 14.16 -0.39 -11.52
C THR A 44 14.69 0.93 -12.11
N TYR A 45 13.84 1.70 -12.77
CA TYR A 45 14.20 3.01 -13.31
C TYR A 45 14.61 4.00 -12.20
N GLY A 46 13.82 4.09 -11.13
CA GLY A 46 14.16 4.95 -9.98
C GLY A 46 15.53 4.58 -9.38
N ARG A 47 15.79 3.27 -9.17
CA ARG A 47 17.10 2.79 -8.70
C ARG A 47 18.25 3.23 -9.62
N SER A 48 18.05 3.24 -10.94
CA SER A 48 19.06 3.69 -11.89
C SER A 48 19.37 5.19 -11.82
N LEU A 49 18.50 5.98 -11.23
CA LEU A 49 18.71 7.43 -11.04
C LEU A 49 19.49 7.75 -9.74
N GLU A 50 19.54 6.81 -8.79
CA GLU A 50 20.06 7.06 -7.43
C GLU A 50 21.52 7.54 -7.45
N GLU A 51 22.41 6.75 -8.06
CA GLU A 51 23.84 7.09 -8.11
C GLU A 51 24.10 8.38 -8.91
N LYS A 52 23.45 8.49 -10.09
CA LYS A 52 23.65 9.61 -11.00
C LYS A 52 23.29 10.97 -10.39
N TYR A 53 22.27 11.01 -9.52
CA TYR A 53 21.72 12.25 -8.98
C TYR A 53 21.92 12.42 -7.47
N ASP A 54 22.69 11.52 -6.83
CA ASP A 54 22.86 11.46 -5.37
C ASP A 54 21.51 11.47 -4.65
N LYS A 55 20.64 10.54 -5.04
CA LYS A 55 19.30 10.36 -4.47
C LYS A 55 19.13 8.95 -3.93
N LYS A 56 18.18 8.80 -3.02
CA LYS A 56 17.72 7.50 -2.50
C LYS A 56 16.21 7.46 -2.53
N PHE A 57 15.66 6.55 -3.33
CA PHE A 57 14.22 6.36 -3.41
C PHE A 57 13.72 5.41 -2.31
N ARG A 58 12.65 5.83 -1.64
CA ARG A 58 11.87 5.02 -0.72
C ARG A 58 10.52 4.77 -1.38
N PHE A 59 10.34 3.56 -1.88
CA PHE A 59 9.09 3.16 -2.52
C PHE A 59 8.11 2.60 -1.50
N THR A 60 6.86 3.03 -1.58
CA THR A 60 5.71 2.49 -0.84
C THR A 60 4.74 1.84 -1.84
N LEU A 61 4.17 0.72 -1.47
CA LEU A 61 3.09 0.07 -2.21
C LEU A 61 1.83 0.07 -1.36
N THR A 62 0.77 0.70 -1.87
CA THR A 62 -0.56 0.70 -1.24
C THR A 62 -1.50 -0.21 -2.01
N THR A 63 -2.01 -1.27 -1.39
CA THR A 63 -2.84 -2.27 -2.07
C THR A 63 -4.11 -2.62 -1.30
N ASN A 64 -5.16 -3.00 -2.04
CA ASN A 64 -6.37 -3.62 -1.48
C ASN A 64 -6.18 -5.13 -1.17
N GLY A 65 -5.04 -5.72 -1.55
CA GLY A 65 -4.65 -7.07 -1.23
C GLY A 65 -5.28 -8.19 -2.04
N VAL A 66 -6.28 -7.91 -2.86
CA VAL A 66 -7.00 -8.97 -3.62
C VAL A 66 -6.04 -9.76 -4.50
N LEU A 67 -5.14 -9.05 -5.21
CA LEU A 67 -4.15 -9.65 -6.11
C LEU A 67 -2.83 -10.03 -5.43
N LEU A 68 -2.67 -9.73 -4.13
CA LEU A 68 -1.45 -10.06 -3.39
C LEU A 68 -1.23 -11.57 -3.35
N ASN A 69 -0.05 -12.02 -3.72
CA ASN A 69 0.42 -13.40 -3.69
C ASN A 69 1.88 -13.45 -3.20
N ASP A 70 2.46 -14.65 -3.12
CA ASP A 70 3.79 -14.85 -2.56
C ASP A 70 4.89 -14.17 -3.38
N ASP A 71 4.82 -14.22 -4.71
CA ASP A 71 5.82 -13.61 -5.60
C ASP A 71 5.80 -12.07 -5.47
N ILE A 72 4.59 -11.49 -5.40
CA ILE A 72 4.42 -10.04 -5.19
C ILE A 72 4.93 -9.64 -3.81
N LEU A 73 4.65 -10.45 -2.79
CA LEU A 73 5.09 -10.19 -1.42
C LEU A 73 6.61 -10.28 -1.30
N GLU A 74 7.24 -11.28 -1.91
CA GLU A 74 8.71 -11.39 -1.97
C GLU A 74 9.33 -10.14 -2.61
N TYR A 75 8.82 -9.74 -3.77
CA TYR A 75 9.26 -8.51 -4.42
C TYR A 75 9.06 -7.26 -3.54
N ALA A 76 7.88 -7.12 -2.93
CA ALA A 76 7.58 -5.99 -2.04
C ALA A 76 8.50 -5.96 -0.82
N ASN A 77 8.83 -7.12 -0.24
CA ASN A 77 9.77 -7.20 0.89
C ASN A 77 11.18 -6.78 0.51
N LYS A 78 11.58 -7.02 -0.73
CA LYS A 78 12.90 -6.66 -1.23
C LYS A 78 13.01 -5.19 -1.62
N GLU A 79 12.03 -4.68 -2.36
CA GLU A 79 12.13 -3.38 -3.04
C GLU A 79 11.35 -2.24 -2.37
N MET A 80 10.28 -2.56 -1.63
CA MET A 80 9.42 -1.55 -1.02
C MET A 80 9.88 -1.23 0.40
N SER A 81 10.20 0.03 0.63
CA SER A 81 10.54 0.55 1.96
C SER A 81 9.36 0.46 2.91
N ASN A 82 8.13 0.51 2.38
CA ASN A 82 6.91 0.41 3.16
C ASN A 82 5.78 -0.27 2.38
N LEU A 83 4.87 -0.94 3.09
CA LEU A 83 3.70 -1.62 2.54
C LEU A 83 2.45 -1.14 3.26
N VAL A 84 1.47 -0.65 2.52
CA VAL A 84 0.19 -0.19 3.05
C VAL A 84 -0.90 -1.16 2.63
N LEU A 85 -1.58 -1.76 3.61
CA LEU A 85 -2.58 -2.80 3.46
C LEU A 85 -3.96 -2.21 3.78
N SER A 86 -4.81 -2.07 2.76
CA SER A 86 -6.10 -1.39 2.91
C SER A 86 -7.16 -2.32 3.50
N ILE A 87 -7.45 -2.17 4.81
CA ILE A 87 -8.48 -2.91 5.54
C ILE A 87 -9.23 -1.99 6.51
N ASP A 88 -10.55 -1.95 6.44
CA ASP A 88 -11.34 -0.95 7.15
C ASP A 88 -11.78 -1.36 8.57
N GLY A 89 -11.34 -2.54 9.05
CA GLY A 89 -11.64 -3.00 10.40
C GLY A 89 -12.34 -4.34 10.44
N ARG A 90 -13.46 -4.43 11.20
CA ARG A 90 -14.27 -5.65 11.32
C ARG A 90 -14.77 -6.10 9.95
N LYS A 91 -15.01 -7.41 9.82
CA LYS A 91 -15.43 -8.02 8.56
C LYS A 91 -16.65 -7.33 7.94
N GLU A 92 -17.69 -7.12 8.71
CA GLU A 92 -18.93 -6.49 8.27
C GLU A 92 -18.71 -5.06 7.75
N ILE A 93 -17.81 -4.31 8.37
CA ILE A 93 -17.46 -2.95 7.95
C ILE A 93 -16.62 -2.98 6.68
N HIS A 94 -15.60 -3.83 6.64
CA HIS A 94 -14.75 -3.98 5.46
C HIS A 94 -15.57 -4.42 4.24
N ASP A 95 -16.42 -5.43 4.40
CA ASP A 95 -17.23 -5.98 3.31
C ASP A 95 -18.28 -4.97 2.81
N LEU A 96 -18.82 -4.13 3.70
CA LEU A 96 -19.70 -3.02 3.33
C LEU A 96 -18.96 -1.96 2.50
N MET A 97 -17.73 -1.63 2.87
CA MET A 97 -16.95 -0.54 2.26
C MET A 97 -16.20 -0.98 1.01
N ARG A 98 -15.83 -2.27 0.92
CA ARG A 98 -15.01 -2.83 -0.16
C ARG A 98 -15.57 -4.14 -0.72
N PRO A 99 -16.84 -4.14 -1.17
CA PRO A 99 -17.41 -5.33 -1.80
C PRO A 99 -16.76 -5.57 -3.16
N PHE A 100 -16.75 -6.82 -3.62
CA PHE A 100 -16.55 -7.14 -5.03
C PHE A 100 -17.70 -6.62 -5.89
N ARG A 101 -17.51 -6.52 -7.20
CA ARG A 101 -18.56 -6.09 -8.13
C ARG A 101 -19.86 -6.91 -8.05
N GLY A 102 -19.77 -8.17 -7.64
CA GLY A 102 -20.90 -9.05 -7.42
C GLY A 102 -21.57 -8.92 -6.05
N GLY A 103 -21.13 -7.95 -5.21
CA GLY A 103 -21.68 -7.73 -3.86
C GLY A 103 -21.12 -8.63 -2.78
N GLN A 104 -20.26 -9.63 -3.13
CA GLN A 104 -19.62 -10.47 -2.11
C GLN A 104 -18.59 -9.67 -1.34
N GLY A 105 -18.40 -10.01 -0.04
CA GLY A 105 -17.38 -9.39 0.80
C GLY A 105 -15.97 -9.77 0.36
N SER A 106 -15.00 -8.89 0.60
CA SER A 106 -13.59 -9.11 0.27
C SER A 106 -12.72 -9.42 1.49
N TYR A 107 -13.23 -9.27 2.71
CA TYR A 107 -12.46 -9.43 3.95
C TYR A 107 -11.76 -10.79 4.04
N ASP A 108 -12.49 -11.89 3.85
CA ASP A 108 -11.96 -13.26 3.96
C ASP A 108 -10.87 -13.56 2.92
N VAL A 109 -10.87 -12.81 1.79
CA VAL A 109 -9.85 -12.96 0.75
C VAL A 109 -8.56 -12.27 1.13
N VAL A 110 -8.64 -11.14 1.87
CA VAL A 110 -7.47 -10.29 2.11
C VAL A 110 -6.88 -10.44 3.51
N ALA A 111 -7.67 -10.83 4.52
CA ALA A 111 -7.24 -10.84 5.93
C ALA A 111 -6.00 -11.73 6.16
N ASP A 112 -6.03 -12.99 5.68
CA ASP A 112 -4.90 -13.91 5.83
C ASP A 112 -3.67 -13.47 5.04
N LYS A 113 -3.87 -12.89 3.84
CA LYS A 113 -2.77 -12.34 3.03
C LYS A 113 -2.10 -11.17 3.74
N PHE A 114 -2.87 -10.31 4.39
CA PHE A 114 -2.35 -9.16 5.13
C PHE A 114 -1.60 -9.57 6.39
N LYS A 115 -2.11 -10.58 7.10
CA LYS A 115 -1.38 -11.17 8.22
C LYS A 115 -0.04 -11.75 7.77
N LYS A 116 -0.04 -12.55 6.69
CA LYS A 116 1.19 -13.09 6.10
C LYS A 116 2.16 -11.97 5.68
N ALA A 117 1.65 -10.88 5.11
CA ALA A 117 2.47 -9.74 4.72
C ALA A 117 3.12 -9.06 5.93
N ALA A 118 2.36 -8.81 7.00
CA ALA A 118 2.88 -8.23 8.23
C ALA A 118 3.96 -9.12 8.89
N ASP A 119 3.70 -10.42 8.98
CA ASP A 119 4.62 -11.41 9.58
C ASP A 119 5.90 -11.53 8.74
N SER A 120 5.81 -11.55 7.42
CA SER A 120 6.98 -11.64 6.52
C SER A 120 7.90 -10.42 6.62
N ARG A 121 7.42 -9.31 7.16
CA ARG A 121 8.18 -8.08 7.43
C ARG A 121 8.59 -7.96 8.91
N ASN A 122 8.46 -9.01 9.70
CA ASN A 122 8.69 -9.00 11.15
C ASN A 122 7.93 -7.87 11.86
N GLN A 123 6.70 -7.61 11.46
CA GLN A 123 5.84 -6.54 11.97
C GLN A 123 6.44 -5.13 11.84
N MET A 124 7.33 -4.90 10.86
CA MET A 124 7.97 -3.61 10.61
C MET A 124 7.75 -3.12 9.17
N ASN A 125 7.86 -1.81 8.98
CA ASN A 125 7.79 -1.18 7.66
C ASN A 125 6.51 -1.54 6.86
N TYR A 126 5.40 -1.69 7.56
CA TYR A 126 4.06 -1.79 7.00
C TYR A 126 3.09 -1.07 7.93
N TYR A 127 1.92 -0.79 7.43
CA TYR A 127 0.75 -0.51 8.26
C TYR A 127 -0.54 -0.92 7.55
N VAL A 128 -1.52 -1.34 8.34
CA VAL A 128 -2.89 -1.50 7.86
C VAL A 128 -3.56 -0.13 7.89
N ARG A 129 -4.30 0.19 6.82
CA ARG A 129 -4.96 1.47 6.67
C ARG A 129 -6.45 1.28 6.47
N GLY A 130 -7.23 1.74 7.43
CA GLY A 130 -8.68 1.80 7.39
C GLY A 130 -9.20 3.19 7.08
N THR A 131 -10.45 3.25 6.65
CA THR A 131 -11.18 4.49 6.43
C THR A 131 -12.43 4.49 7.32
N PHE A 132 -12.70 5.59 8.01
CA PHE A 132 -13.96 5.75 8.70
C PHE A 132 -14.84 6.81 8.04
N THR A 133 -16.12 6.53 8.04
CA THR A 133 -17.17 7.34 7.39
C THR A 133 -18.37 7.45 8.34
N HIS A 134 -19.44 8.03 7.89
CA HIS A 134 -20.71 8.01 8.63
C HIS A 134 -21.28 6.58 8.85
N ASN A 135 -20.81 5.58 8.09
CA ASN A 135 -21.27 4.20 8.21
C ASN A 135 -20.60 3.41 9.34
N ASN A 136 -19.47 3.90 9.88
CA ASN A 136 -18.72 3.28 10.97
C ASN A 136 -18.20 4.32 11.96
N LEU A 137 -19.10 5.07 12.55
CA LEU A 137 -18.75 6.09 13.56
C LEU A 137 -18.14 5.48 14.83
N ASP A 138 -18.38 4.19 15.06
CA ASP A 138 -17.77 3.38 16.10
C ASP A 138 -16.39 2.80 15.69
N PHE A 139 -15.66 3.47 14.79
CA PHE A 139 -14.38 3.01 14.24
C PHE A 139 -13.34 2.62 15.30
N SER A 140 -13.51 3.03 16.56
CA SER A 140 -12.68 2.56 17.68
C SER A 140 -12.77 1.04 17.86
N GLU A 141 -13.92 0.42 17.54
CA GLU A 141 -14.09 -1.03 17.58
C GLU A 141 -13.33 -1.69 16.40
N ASP A 142 -13.26 -1.02 15.26
CA ASP A 142 -12.48 -1.45 14.12
C ASP A 142 -10.97 -1.43 14.43
N VAL A 143 -10.48 -0.39 15.09
CA VAL A 143 -9.10 -0.31 15.59
C VAL A 143 -8.80 -1.45 16.56
N LYS A 144 -9.68 -1.69 17.53
CA LYS A 144 -9.53 -2.79 18.51
C LYS A 144 -9.53 -4.16 17.83
N HIS A 145 -10.38 -4.36 16.82
CA HIS A 145 -10.43 -5.59 16.03
C HIS A 145 -9.11 -5.83 15.32
N LEU A 146 -8.57 -4.84 14.62
CA LEU A 146 -7.30 -4.93 13.92
C LEU A 146 -6.13 -5.18 14.90
N ALA A 147 -6.11 -4.50 16.04
CA ALA A 147 -5.10 -4.72 17.07
C ALA A 147 -5.15 -6.15 17.64
N ARG A 148 -6.34 -6.70 17.87
CA ARG A 148 -6.53 -8.10 18.30
C ARG A 148 -6.13 -9.11 17.22
N SER A 149 -6.21 -8.73 15.96
CA SER A 149 -5.77 -9.52 14.80
C SER A 149 -4.25 -9.51 14.62
N MET A 150 -3.50 -8.99 15.59
CA MET A 150 -2.04 -8.95 15.66
C MET A 150 -1.38 -7.98 14.65
N TYR A 151 -2.09 -6.94 14.22
CA TYR A 151 -1.44 -5.86 13.48
C TYR A 151 -0.87 -4.83 14.46
N LEU A 152 0.46 -4.61 14.40
CA LEU A 152 1.15 -3.67 15.31
C LEU A 152 1.20 -2.23 14.77
N SER A 153 0.94 -2.04 13.47
CA SER A 153 0.95 -0.72 12.86
C SER A 153 -0.38 -0.46 12.15
N ILE A 154 -1.19 0.46 12.71
CA ILE A 154 -2.55 0.74 12.26
C ILE A 154 -2.69 2.25 11.99
N SER A 155 -3.31 2.60 10.85
CA SER A 155 -3.64 3.98 10.48
C SER A 155 -5.09 4.08 10.03
N PHE A 156 -5.78 5.15 10.42
CA PHE A 156 -7.13 5.44 9.95
C PHE A 156 -7.22 6.83 9.36
N ALA A 157 -7.94 6.96 8.25
CA ALA A 157 -8.23 8.22 7.61
C ALA A 157 -9.74 8.50 7.61
N ARG A 158 -10.13 9.75 7.88
CA ARG A 158 -11.51 10.18 7.72
C ARG A 158 -11.81 10.51 6.27
N LEU A 159 -12.87 9.92 5.73
CA LEU A 159 -13.42 10.34 4.45
C LEU A 159 -14.54 11.35 4.71
N LEU A 160 -14.29 12.61 4.38
CA LEU A 160 -15.31 13.66 4.40
C LEU A 160 -16.07 13.58 3.08
N ARG A 161 -17.34 13.23 3.13
CA ARG A 161 -18.34 13.43 2.08
C ARG A 161 -19.48 14.21 2.63
#